data_335e1b430de1b8be6d39df5ec1b68da7
#
_entry.id   335e1b430de1b8be6d39df5ec1b68da7
#
_cell.length_a   1.000
_cell.length_b   1.000
_cell.length_c   1.000
_cell.angle_alpha   90.00
_cell.angle_beta   90.00
_cell.angle_gamma   90.00
#
_symmetry.space_group_name_H-M   'P 1'
#
loop_
_entity.id
_entity.type
_entity.pdbx_description
1 polymer ?
#
loop_
_entity_poly.entity_id
_entity_poly.type
_entity_poly.pdbx_seq_one_letter_code
_entity_poly.pdbx_strand_id
1 'polypeptide(L)'
;AGVDTVCYDWMATRWARTDTAIPTRGDALTTAYDHEQMQRGPAHPEAPVTADQLWSTLEYFLERVVPVAEEAGVDLALHPNDPPISPVRGVDRIITSVEAYDRVMDLIPSPRNGIAFCQGNFSAMGVDIPETIRYFGANINYVHFRDVVGAAEDFEETWHDQGPTDMAAAIDAYHDIGYSGLARPDHVPTMAGETNENPGYETKGRLFAVGYIRGLIDGTT
;
A
#
# COMPACT_ATOMS: atom_id res chain seq x y z
N ALA A 1 -7.32 24.03 -5.78
CA ALA A 1 -6.03 23.62 -6.37
C ALA A 1 -6.19 22.47 -7.37
N GLY A 2 -7.38 21.87 -7.52
CA GLY A 2 -7.66 20.77 -8.45
C GLY A 2 -7.03 19.43 -8.02
N VAL A 3 -6.94 19.19 -6.71
CA VAL A 3 -6.56 17.92 -6.12
C VAL A 3 -7.82 17.23 -5.68
N ASP A 4 -8.11 16.04 -6.26
CA ASP A 4 -9.34 15.31 -6.00
C ASP A 4 -9.15 14.20 -4.95
N THR A 5 -7.91 13.74 -4.73
CA THR A 5 -7.58 12.66 -3.78
C THR A 5 -6.30 12.97 -3.01
N VAL A 6 -6.30 12.72 -1.72
CA VAL A 6 -5.12 12.78 -0.83
C VAL A 6 -4.84 11.40 -0.26
N CYS A 7 -3.73 10.78 -0.71
CA CYS A 7 -3.23 9.55 -0.12
C CYS A 7 -2.33 9.89 1.07
N TYR A 8 -2.55 9.23 2.20
CA TYR A 8 -1.77 9.42 3.42
C TYR A 8 -1.59 8.09 4.17
N ASP A 9 -0.60 8.01 5.02
CA ASP A 9 -0.40 6.91 5.96
C ASP A 9 -0.51 7.37 7.42
N TRP A 10 -0.70 6.40 8.33
CA TRP A 10 -0.75 6.67 9.77
C TRP A 10 0.32 5.84 10.48
N MET A 11 1.54 6.28 10.33
CA MET A 11 2.74 5.66 10.93
C MET A 11 3.57 6.72 11.65
N ALA A 12 4.06 6.39 12.85
CA ALA A 12 5.03 7.23 13.55
C ALA A 12 6.43 7.13 12.94
N THR A 13 6.64 6.19 12.02
CA THR A 13 7.91 5.95 11.30
C THR A 13 7.63 5.80 9.82
N ARG A 14 8.68 5.73 9.00
CA ARG A 14 8.56 5.51 7.55
C ARG A 14 8.36 4.02 7.23
N TRP A 15 8.00 3.73 5.98
CA TRP A 15 8.09 2.38 5.43
C TRP A 15 9.51 1.82 5.61
N ALA A 16 9.64 0.51 5.74
CA ALA A 16 10.91 -0.14 6.08
C ALA A 16 11.22 -1.30 5.13
N ARG A 17 12.50 -1.43 4.76
CA ARG A 17 13.06 -2.58 4.04
C ARG A 17 14.38 -2.97 4.71
N THR A 18 14.68 -4.27 4.67
CA THR A 18 15.95 -4.83 5.19
C THR A 18 16.98 -5.00 4.10
N ASP A 19 16.54 -5.12 2.85
CA ASP A 19 17.40 -5.14 1.68
C ASP A 19 16.78 -4.29 0.55
N THR A 20 17.61 -3.62 -0.22
CA THR A 20 17.20 -2.74 -1.32
C THR A 20 17.85 -3.12 -2.65
N ALA A 21 18.51 -4.28 -2.73
CA ALA A 21 19.27 -4.70 -3.90
C ALA A 21 19.18 -6.22 -4.15
N ILE A 22 18.00 -6.81 -3.95
CA ILE A 22 17.76 -8.22 -4.26
C ILE A 22 17.75 -8.41 -5.79
N PRO A 23 18.62 -9.27 -6.35
CA PRO A 23 18.65 -9.54 -7.79
C PRO A 23 17.36 -10.21 -8.27
N THR A 24 16.81 -9.73 -9.37
CA THR A 24 15.63 -10.29 -10.02
C THR A 24 15.79 -10.37 -11.53
N ARG A 25 14.74 -10.73 -12.25
CA ARG A 25 14.74 -10.92 -13.71
C ARG A 25 15.42 -9.77 -14.48
N GLY A 26 16.29 -10.11 -15.44
CA GLY A 26 16.94 -9.14 -16.33
C GLY A 26 17.98 -8.26 -15.66
N ASP A 27 18.67 -8.79 -14.65
CA ASP A 27 19.67 -8.08 -13.85
C ASP A 27 19.10 -6.83 -13.13
N ALA A 28 17.77 -6.79 -12.94
CA ALA A 28 17.11 -5.76 -12.16
C ALA A 28 17.27 -6.03 -10.66
N LEU A 29 17.06 -5.00 -9.85
CA LEU A 29 17.11 -5.07 -8.41
C LEU A 29 15.74 -4.74 -7.82
N THR A 30 15.35 -5.47 -6.78
CA THR A 30 14.14 -5.21 -6.02
C THR A 30 14.44 -5.04 -4.53
N THR A 31 13.42 -4.79 -3.72
CA THR A 31 13.56 -4.60 -2.29
C THR A 31 12.90 -5.74 -1.53
N ALA A 32 13.38 -5.99 -0.29
CA ALA A 32 12.86 -7.04 0.57
C ALA A 32 12.73 -6.57 2.02
N TYR A 33 11.90 -7.26 2.76
CA TYR A 33 11.72 -7.08 4.19
C TYR A 33 11.79 -8.41 4.92
N ASP A 34 12.59 -8.46 5.98
CA ASP A 34 12.71 -9.55 6.95
C ASP A 34 12.53 -8.95 8.34
N HIS A 35 11.47 -9.36 9.03
CA HIS A 35 11.11 -8.83 10.34
C HIS A 35 12.13 -9.20 11.42
N GLU A 36 12.64 -10.44 11.40
CA GLU A 36 13.64 -10.89 12.36
C GLU A 36 14.92 -10.07 12.23
N GLN A 37 15.37 -9.84 11.01
CA GLN A 37 16.53 -9.00 10.72
C GLN A 37 16.27 -7.54 11.16
N MET A 38 15.09 -6.99 10.85
CA MET A 38 14.71 -5.63 11.25
C MET A 38 14.75 -5.46 12.76
N GLN A 39 14.25 -6.43 13.52
CA GLN A 39 14.18 -6.37 14.98
C GLN A 39 15.54 -6.51 15.67
N ARG A 40 16.59 -6.97 14.98
CA ARG A 40 17.97 -7.01 15.53
C ARG A 40 18.56 -5.62 15.68
N GLY A 41 18.01 -4.61 15.00
CA GLY A 41 18.43 -3.23 15.15
C GLY A 41 18.03 -2.61 16.50
N PRO A 42 18.61 -1.46 16.87
CA PRO A 42 18.18 -0.75 18.08
C PRO A 42 16.71 -0.32 17.96
N ALA A 43 16.07 -0.07 19.11
CA ALA A 43 14.74 0.53 19.11
C ALA A 43 14.71 1.81 18.26
N HIS A 44 13.59 2.07 17.60
CA HIS A 44 13.44 3.30 16.83
C HIS A 44 13.53 4.52 17.77
N PRO A 45 14.10 5.66 17.33
CA PRO A 45 14.20 6.87 18.16
C PRO A 45 12.84 7.36 18.70
N GLU A 46 11.77 7.11 17.97
CA GLU A 46 10.40 7.46 18.38
C GLU A 46 9.77 6.45 19.37
N ALA A 47 10.41 5.29 19.61
CA ALA A 47 9.88 4.27 20.51
C ALA A 47 9.95 4.72 21.99
N PRO A 48 8.97 4.31 22.82
CA PRO A 48 7.80 3.52 22.45
C PRO A 48 6.67 4.39 21.88
N VAL A 49 5.99 3.90 20.84
CA VAL A 49 4.70 4.42 20.38
C VAL A 49 3.72 3.25 20.42
N THR A 50 2.58 3.43 21.10
CA THR A 50 1.61 2.36 21.30
C THR A 50 0.45 2.43 20.32
N ALA A 51 -0.18 1.28 20.08
CA ALA A 51 -1.38 1.18 19.24
C ALA A 51 -2.51 2.09 19.76
N ASP A 52 -2.70 2.18 21.08
CA ASP A 52 -3.73 3.04 21.67
C ASP A 52 -3.49 4.52 21.36
N GLN A 53 -2.23 4.97 21.40
CA GLN A 53 -1.86 6.33 21.02
C GLN A 53 -2.15 6.58 19.52
N LEU A 54 -1.80 5.64 18.67
CA LEU A 54 -2.02 5.76 17.22
C LEU A 54 -3.52 5.79 16.89
N TRP A 55 -4.33 4.92 17.48
CA TRP A 55 -5.78 4.93 17.30
C TRP A 55 -6.42 6.23 17.78
N SER A 56 -6.06 6.69 18.99
CA SER A 56 -6.59 7.95 19.55
C SER A 56 -6.22 9.16 18.68
N THR A 57 -4.99 9.21 18.17
CA THR A 57 -4.58 10.33 17.31
C THR A 57 -5.17 10.25 15.90
N LEU A 58 -5.39 9.05 15.36
CA LEU A 58 -6.09 8.85 14.09
C LEU A 58 -7.55 9.30 14.18
N GLU A 59 -8.27 8.88 15.24
CA GLU A 59 -9.65 9.31 15.49
C GLU A 59 -9.73 10.84 15.59
N TYR A 60 -8.86 11.44 16.40
CA TYR A 60 -8.77 12.91 16.52
C TYR A 60 -8.52 13.61 15.18
N PHE A 61 -7.66 13.03 14.33
CA PHE A 61 -7.37 13.56 13.00
C PHE A 61 -8.60 13.44 12.09
N LEU A 62 -9.21 12.26 12.01
CA LEU A 62 -10.35 12.00 11.14
C LEU A 62 -11.56 12.86 11.48
N GLU A 63 -11.89 13.04 12.76
CA GLU A 63 -12.98 13.92 13.20
C GLU A 63 -12.85 15.34 12.68
N ARG A 64 -11.65 15.82 12.40
CA ARG A 64 -11.38 17.19 11.97
C ARG A 64 -11.15 17.32 10.48
N VAL A 65 -10.58 16.31 9.86
CA VAL A 65 -10.18 16.36 8.45
C VAL A 65 -11.30 15.88 7.54
N VAL A 66 -12.08 14.86 7.95
CA VAL A 66 -13.16 14.32 7.12
C VAL A 66 -14.21 15.38 6.77
N PRO A 67 -14.73 16.21 7.71
CA PRO A 67 -15.67 17.28 7.35
C PRO A 67 -15.09 18.28 6.35
N VAL A 68 -13.79 18.59 6.45
CA VAL A 68 -13.11 19.50 5.51
C VAL A 68 -12.97 18.85 4.13
N ALA A 69 -12.68 17.56 4.09
CA ALA A 69 -12.61 16.79 2.85
C ALA A 69 -13.98 16.71 2.15
N GLU A 70 -15.06 16.53 2.92
CA GLU A 70 -16.44 16.57 2.41
C GLU A 70 -16.78 17.93 1.81
N GLU A 71 -16.50 19.03 2.52
CA GLU A 71 -16.74 20.38 2.04
C GLU A 71 -15.91 20.71 0.77
N ALA A 72 -14.66 20.24 0.73
CA ALA A 72 -13.76 20.45 -0.39
C ALA A 72 -14.01 19.52 -1.58
N GLY A 73 -14.80 18.45 -1.40
CA GLY A 73 -14.99 17.40 -2.41
C GLY A 73 -13.74 16.58 -2.67
N VAL A 74 -12.86 16.41 -1.66
CA VAL A 74 -11.58 15.68 -1.76
C VAL A 74 -11.71 14.32 -1.09
N ASP A 75 -11.27 13.27 -1.76
CA ASP A 75 -11.21 11.93 -1.21
C ASP A 75 -9.94 11.74 -0.37
N LEU A 76 -10.10 11.25 0.85
CA LEU A 76 -9.01 10.78 1.69
C LEU A 76 -8.77 9.31 1.40
N ALA A 77 -7.53 8.90 1.29
CA ALA A 77 -7.14 7.52 1.00
C ALA A 77 -6.05 7.08 1.98
N LEU A 78 -6.44 6.37 3.04
CA LEU A 78 -5.51 5.85 4.04
C LEU A 78 -4.76 4.64 3.52
N HIS A 79 -3.43 4.73 3.49
CA HIS A 79 -2.53 3.67 3.06
C HIS A 79 -2.27 2.67 4.21
N PRO A 80 -2.17 1.34 3.93
CA PRO A 80 -1.76 0.37 4.94
C PRO A 80 -0.35 0.65 5.44
N ASN A 81 -0.05 0.24 6.66
CA ASN A 81 1.32 0.33 7.15
C ASN A 81 2.23 -0.61 6.35
N ASP A 82 3.40 -0.16 5.96
CA ASP A 82 4.37 -0.92 5.18
C ASP A 82 5.69 -1.09 5.96
N PRO A 83 6.03 -2.33 6.34
CA PRO A 83 5.27 -3.57 6.21
C PRO A 83 4.03 -3.61 7.12
N PRO A 84 3.01 -4.46 6.79
CA PRO A 84 1.78 -4.56 7.56
C PRO A 84 1.94 -5.49 8.78
N ILE A 85 2.89 -5.18 9.65
CA ILE A 85 3.23 -5.94 10.87
C ILE A 85 3.51 -4.99 12.03
N SER A 86 3.22 -5.43 13.26
CA SER A 86 3.42 -4.64 14.49
C SER A 86 3.94 -5.53 15.64
N PRO A 87 4.86 -4.98 16.49
CA PRO A 87 5.56 -3.71 16.35
C PRO A 87 6.77 -3.79 15.41
N VAL A 88 7.26 -2.64 14.92
CA VAL A 88 8.54 -2.54 14.24
C VAL A 88 9.49 -1.73 15.10
N ARG A 89 10.54 -2.38 15.63
CA ARG A 89 11.58 -1.77 16.48
C ARG A 89 11.01 -0.94 17.63
N GLY A 90 9.95 -1.47 18.29
CA GLY A 90 9.32 -0.85 19.47
C GLY A 90 8.29 0.24 19.14
N VAL A 91 7.90 0.39 17.89
CA VAL A 91 6.84 1.28 17.43
C VAL A 91 5.69 0.44 16.89
N ASP A 92 4.51 0.61 17.46
CA ASP A 92 3.31 -0.09 16.99
C ASP A 92 2.85 0.45 15.63
N ARG A 93 2.09 -0.39 14.94
CA ARG A 93 1.41 -0.11 13.67
C ARG A 93 -0.03 -0.58 13.77
N ILE A 94 -0.98 0.16 13.22
CA ILE A 94 -2.41 -0.11 13.42
C ILE A 94 -3.17 -0.44 12.13
N ILE A 95 -2.66 -0.06 10.97
CA ILE A 95 -3.32 -0.34 9.69
C ILE A 95 -2.61 -1.54 9.04
N THR A 96 -2.83 -2.73 9.63
CA THR A 96 -2.10 -3.96 9.31
C THR A 96 -3.00 -5.13 8.95
N SER A 97 -4.33 -4.92 8.86
CA SER A 97 -5.29 -5.96 8.48
C SER A 97 -6.56 -5.36 7.88
N VAL A 98 -7.42 -6.22 7.31
CA VAL A 98 -8.75 -5.86 6.80
C VAL A 98 -9.62 -5.27 7.93
N GLU A 99 -9.63 -5.92 9.10
CA GLU A 99 -10.42 -5.49 10.26
C GLU A 99 -9.97 -4.11 10.79
N ALA A 100 -8.70 -3.76 10.61
CA ALA A 100 -8.22 -2.43 10.96
C ALA A 100 -8.86 -1.36 10.06
N TYR A 101 -9.06 -1.65 8.79
CA TYR A 101 -9.78 -0.77 7.87
C TYR A 101 -11.27 -0.69 8.18
N ASP A 102 -11.93 -1.81 8.52
CA ASP A 102 -13.33 -1.81 8.97
C ASP A 102 -13.49 -0.84 10.16
N ARG A 103 -12.58 -0.95 11.14
CA ARG A 103 -12.57 -0.01 12.28
C ARG A 103 -12.39 1.45 11.83
N VAL A 104 -11.52 1.75 10.87
CA VAL A 104 -11.33 3.13 10.38
C VAL A 104 -12.60 3.67 9.72
N MET A 105 -13.27 2.84 8.93
CA MET A 105 -14.54 3.23 8.28
C MET A 105 -15.65 3.46 9.31
N ASP A 106 -15.70 2.66 10.37
CA ASP A 106 -16.66 2.78 11.47
C ASP A 106 -16.40 3.99 12.38
N LEU A 107 -15.14 4.44 12.53
CA LEU A 107 -14.81 5.61 13.34
C LEU A 107 -15.51 6.88 12.83
N ILE A 108 -15.39 7.15 11.54
CA ILE A 108 -16.01 8.31 10.89
C ILE A 108 -16.60 7.86 9.54
N PRO A 109 -17.85 7.38 9.53
CA PRO A 109 -18.51 6.98 8.29
C PRO A 109 -18.68 8.15 7.32
N SER A 110 -17.99 8.10 6.20
CA SER A 110 -18.06 9.11 5.14
C SER A 110 -17.56 8.50 3.82
N PRO A 111 -18.17 8.84 2.67
CA PRO A 111 -17.65 8.43 1.37
C PRO A 111 -16.29 9.09 1.05
N ARG A 112 -15.89 10.11 1.81
CA ARG A 112 -14.58 10.77 1.67
C ARG A 112 -13.51 10.17 2.57
N ASN A 113 -13.87 9.33 3.53
CA ASN A 113 -12.95 8.58 4.38
C ASN A 113 -12.74 7.19 3.79
N GLY A 114 -11.74 7.00 2.96
CA GLY A 114 -11.55 5.77 2.21
C GLY A 114 -10.12 5.22 2.26
N ILE A 115 -9.89 4.24 1.43
CA ILE A 115 -8.74 3.35 1.42
C ILE A 115 -7.83 3.66 0.24
N ALA A 116 -6.53 3.77 0.49
CA ALA A 116 -5.51 3.57 -0.52
C ALA A 116 -5.22 2.06 -0.59
N PHE A 117 -5.86 1.36 -1.51
CA PHE A 117 -5.73 -0.07 -1.66
C PHE A 117 -4.37 -0.42 -2.27
N CYS A 118 -3.39 -0.70 -1.42
CA CYS A 118 -2.06 -1.11 -1.84
C CYS A 118 -1.99 -2.64 -1.95
N GLN A 119 -2.16 -3.17 -3.18
CA GLN A 119 -2.26 -4.61 -3.42
C GLN A 119 -1.12 -5.41 -2.76
N GLY A 120 0.13 -4.95 -2.86
CA GLY A 120 1.26 -5.65 -2.26
C GLY A 120 1.21 -5.71 -0.72
N ASN A 121 0.67 -4.69 -0.04
CA ASN A 121 0.47 -4.77 1.41
C ASN A 121 -0.64 -5.75 1.76
N PHE A 122 -1.76 -5.74 1.03
CA PHE A 122 -2.83 -6.72 1.22
C PHE A 122 -2.37 -8.13 0.86
N SER A 123 -1.54 -8.30 -0.19
CA SER A 123 -0.90 -9.58 -0.52
C SER A 123 -0.02 -10.08 0.64
N ALA A 124 0.81 -9.21 1.23
CA ALA A 124 1.61 -9.54 2.41
C ALA A 124 0.75 -9.88 3.65
N MET A 125 -0.47 -9.32 3.78
CA MET A 125 -1.44 -9.71 4.81
C MET A 125 -2.03 -11.11 4.56
N GLY A 126 -1.78 -11.73 3.40
CA GLY A 126 -2.24 -13.08 3.06
C GLY A 126 -3.71 -13.17 2.64
N VAL A 127 -4.31 -12.07 2.18
CA VAL A 127 -5.70 -12.04 1.71
C VAL A 127 -5.80 -12.23 0.20
N ASP A 128 -6.93 -12.72 -0.27
CA ASP A 128 -7.26 -12.78 -1.69
C ASP A 128 -7.53 -11.37 -2.22
N ILE A 129 -6.73 -10.92 -3.19
CA ILE A 129 -6.77 -9.53 -3.67
C ILE A 129 -8.09 -9.23 -4.40
N PRO A 130 -8.54 -10.02 -5.41
CA PRO A 130 -9.83 -9.79 -6.07
C PRO A 130 -11.03 -9.81 -5.11
N GLU A 131 -11.07 -10.74 -4.15
CA GLU A 131 -12.14 -10.80 -3.16
C GLU A 131 -12.12 -9.58 -2.24
N THR A 132 -10.94 -9.15 -1.80
CA THR A 132 -10.77 -8.00 -0.90
C THR A 132 -11.10 -6.67 -1.60
N ILE A 133 -10.81 -6.53 -2.91
CA ILE A 133 -11.26 -5.40 -3.72
C ILE A 133 -12.78 -5.31 -3.72
N ARG A 134 -13.47 -6.44 -4.00
CA ARG A 134 -14.94 -6.48 -3.97
C ARG A 134 -15.52 -6.21 -2.59
N TYR A 135 -14.86 -6.72 -1.53
CA TYR A 135 -15.26 -6.48 -0.15
C TYR A 135 -15.29 -4.99 0.21
N PHE A 136 -14.21 -4.27 -0.07
CA PHE A 136 -14.14 -2.84 0.22
C PHE A 136 -14.96 -1.97 -0.74
N GLY A 137 -15.13 -2.41 -1.99
CA GLY A 137 -15.99 -1.77 -2.96
C GLY A 137 -15.77 -0.25 -3.07
N ALA A 138 -16.83 0.52 -2.85
CA ALA A 138 -16.82 1.97 -2.96
C ALA A 138 -15.94 2.71 -1.91
N ASN A 139 -15.41 2.00 -0.92
CA ASN A 139 -14.47 2.59 0.04
C ASN A 139 -13.04 2.72 -0.51
N ILE A 140 -12.75 2.17 -1.70
CA ILE A 140 -11.44 2.32 -2.34
C ILE A 140 -11.38 3.67 -3.06
N ASN A 141 -10.60 4.61 -2.53
CA ASN A 141 -10.42 5.95 -3.09
C ASN A 141 -9.13 6.10 -3.92
N TYR A 142 -8.17 5.18 -3.74
CA TYR A 142 -6.91 5.18 -4.47
C TYR A 142 -6.32 3.78 -4.56
N VAL A 143 -5.59 3.48 -5.63
CA VAL A 143 -4.97 2.17 -5.85
C VAL A 143 -3.47 2.28 -6.02
N HIS A 144 -2.71 1.51 -5.22
CA HIS A 144 -1.31 1.17 -5.47
C HIS A 144 -1.24 -0.23 -6.06
N PHE A 145 -0.92 -0.28 -7.35
CA PHE A 145 -0.83 -1.53 -8.11
C PHE A 145 0.58 -2.08 -7.99
N ARG A 146 0.77 -3.13 -7.22
CA ARG A 146 2.02 -3.85 -7.01
C ARG A 146 1.76 -5.23 -6.40
N ASP A 147 2.77 -6.09 -6.34
CA ASP A 147 2.68 -7.37 -5.66
C ASP A 147 3.97 -7.73 -4.93
N VAL A 148 3.87 -8.65 -3.98
CA VAL A 148 4.99 -9.21 -3.24
C VAL A 148 4.89 -10.74 -3.20
N VAL A 149 6.01 -11.42 -3.01
CA VAL A 149 6.06 -12.84 -2.67
C VAL A 149 6.48 -12.98 -1.22
N GLY A 150 5.75 -13.77 -0.44
CA GLY A 150 5.97 -13.96 1.00
C GLY A 150 4.80 -13.49 1.84
N ALA A 151 5.06 -13.11 3.09
CA ALA A 151 4.08 -12.65 4.07
C ALA A 151 4.59 -11.40 4.81
N ALA A 152 3.77 -10.82 5.70
CA ALA A 152 4.11 -9.58 6.42
C ALA A 152 5.45 -9.63 7.16
N GLU A 153 5.84 -10.82 7.65
CA GLU A 153 7.10 -11.05 8.37
C GLU A 153 8.32 -11.15 7.45
N ASP A 154 8.13 -11.64 6.22
CA ASP A 154 9.22 -11.87 5.28
C ASP A 154 8.67 -11.87 3.85
N PHE A 155 9.04 -10.84 3.07
CA PHE A 155 8.60 -10.72 1.68
C PHE A 155 9.63 -10.04 0.80
N GLU A 156 9.53 -10.32 -0.50
CA GLU A 156 10.25 -9.63 -1.57
C GLU A 156 9.26 -8.94 -2.51
N GLU A 157 9.58 -7.73 -2.95
CA GLU A 157 8.84 -7.05 -4.02
C GLU A 157 9.03 -7.79 -5.35
N THR A 158 8.00 -7.83 -6.16
CA THR A 158 8.04 -8.51 -7.46
C THR A 158 7.94 -7.54 -8.63
N TRP A 159 8.23 -8.04 -9.83
CA TRP A 159 7.69 -7.41 -11.02
C TRP A 159 6.17 -7.50 -11.01
N HIS A 160 5.48 -6.52 -11.57
CA HIS A 160 4.01 -6.46 -11.61
C HIS A 160 3.34 -7.64 -12.34
N ASP A 161 4.09 -8.33 -13.19
CA ASP A 161 3.66 -9.50 -13.96
C ASP A 161 4.19 -10.83 -13.38
N GLN A 162 4.76 -10.84 -12.18
CA GLN A 162 5.51 -12.01 -11.68
C GLN A 162 5.16 -12.40 -10.23
N GLY A 163 4.31 -11.66 -9.56
CA GLY A 163 3.86 -11.98 -8.20
C GLY A 163 2.75 -13.06 -8.18
N PRO A 164 2.33 -13.47 -6.98
CA PRO A 164 1.29 -14.49 -6.80
C PRO A 164 -0.13 -14.00 -7.13
N THR A 165 -0.38 -12.69 -7.13
CA THR A 165 -1.71 -12.13 -7.41
C THR A 165 -2.08 -12.30 -8.88
N ASP A 166 -3.29 -12.84 -9.15
CA ASP A 166 -3.89 -12.77 -10.48
C ASP A 166 -4.28 -11.31 -10.78
N MET A 167 -3.39 -10.63 -11.49
CA MET A 167 -3.56 -9.20 -11.79
C MET A 167 -4.69 -8.94 -12.78
N ALA A 168 -5.04 -9.90 -13.65
CA ALA A 168 -6.20 -9.78 -14.53
C ALA A 168 -7.49 -9.87 -13.72
N ALA A 169 -7.59 -10.85 -12.80
CA ALA A 169 -8.73 -10.95 -11.89
C ALA A 169 -8.86 -9.74 -10.95
N ALA A 170 -7.73 -9.11 -10.57
CA ALA A 170 -7.76 -7.85 -9.81
C ALA A 170 -8.35 -6.69 -10.64
N ILE A 171 -7.99 -6.56 -11.93
CA ILE A 171 -8.60 -5.56 -12.82
C ILE A 171 -10.10 -5.84 -13.00
N ASP A 172 -10.51 -7.10 -13.20
CA ASP A 172 -11.92 -7.47 -13.27
C ASP A 172 -12.68 -7.07 -11.99
N ALA A 173 -12.06 -7.28 -10.81
CA ALA A 173 -12.64 -6.88 -9.54
C ALA A 173 -12.80 -5.35 -9.42
N TYR A 174 -11.84 -4.55 -9.91
CA TYR A 174 -12.00 -3.09 -9.98
C TYR A 174 -13.14 -2.68 -10.93
N HIS A 175 -13.30 -3.37 -12.05
CA HIS A 175 -14.43 -3.14 -12.95
C HIS A 175 -15.77 -3.51 -12.29
N ASP A 176 -15.83 -4.64 -11.58
CA ASP A 176 -17.04 -5.09 -10.88
C ASP A 176 -17.57 -4.07 -9.85
N ILE A 177 -16.67 -3.40 -9.15
CA ILE A 177 -17.02 -2.34 -8.19
C ILE A 177 -17.19 -0.96 -8.82
N GLY A 178 -17.01 -0.83 -10.14
CA GLY A 178 -17.12 0.44 -10.87
C GLY A 178 -16.02 1.44 -10.53
N TYR A 179 -14.84 0.97 -10.13
CA TYR A 179 -13.71 1.85 -9.79
C TYR A 179 -13.24 2.66 -11.00
N SER A 180 -13.25 3.98 -10.88
CA SER A 180 -12.80 4.92 -11.91
C SER A 180 -11.77 5.93 -11.39
N GLY A 181 -11.28 5.69 -10.18
CA GLY A 181 -10.30 6.55 -9.52
C GLY A 181 -8.87 6.40 -10.04
N LEU A 182 -7.94 7.00 -9.33
CA LEU A 182 -6.52 6.98 -9.67
C LEU A 182 -5.87 5.65 -9.26
N ALA A 183 -5.08 5.08 -10.18
CA ALA A 183 -4.21 3.95 -9.90
C ALA A 183 -2.77 4.28 -10.31
N ARG A 184 -1.81 3.87 -9.52
CA ARG A 184 -0.40 4.01 -9.86
C ARG A 184 0.37 2.71 -9.61
N PRO A 185 1.43 2.43 -10.39
CA PRO A 185 2.41 1.43 -10.00
C PRO A 185 3.14 1.90 -8.75
N ASP A 186 3.33 0.99 -7.80
CA ASP A 186 4.08 1.24 -6.58
C ASP A 186 5.13 0.15 -6.41
N HIS A 187 6.31 0.50 -5.86
CA HIS A 187 7.49 -0.34 -5.74
C HIS A 187 7.81 -1.15 -7.01
N VAL A 188 8.64 -0.56 -7.84
CA VAL A 188 9.09 -1.14 -9.11
C VAL A 188 10.54 -1.57 -9.02
N PRO A 189 10.98 -2.61 -9.76
CA PRO A 189 12.40 -2.95 -9.84
C PRO A 189 13.24 -1.84 -10.47
N THR A 190 14.45 -1.65 -9.95
CA THR A 190 15.49 -0.86 -10.58
C THR A 190 16.08 -1.64 -11.75
N MET A 191 15.94 -1.15 -12.96
CA MET A 191 16.36 -1.86 -14.17
C MET A 191 17.82 -1.54 -14.55
N ALA A 192 18.41 -2.38 -15.40
CA ALA A 192 19.77 -2.21 -15.90
C ALA A 192 20.01 -0.79 -16.45
N GLY A 193 21.10 -0.16 -15.97
CA GLY A 193 21.49 1.21 -16.34
C GLY A 193 20.77 2.31 -15.56
N GLU A 194 20.06 1.97 -14.47
CA GLU A 194 19.63 2.90 -13.42
C GLU A 194 20.57 2.80 -12.21
N THR A 195 20.59 3.82 -11.35
CA THR A 195 21.58 3.93 -10.25
C THR A 195 21.15 3.24 -8.96
N ASN A 196 19.88 2.88 -8.81
CA ASN A 196 19.28 2.39 -7.57
C ASN A 196 19.39 3.38 -6.38
N GLU A 197 19.41 4.68 -6.67
CA GLU A 197 19.41 5.74 -5.65
C GLU A 197 18.06 5.84 -4.94
N ASN A 198 17.00 5.47 -5.63
CA ASN A 198 15.64 5.42 -5.11
C ASN A 198 15.04 4.02 -5.27
N PRO A 199 15.51 3.03 -4.48
CA PRO A 199 15.05 1.65 -4.59
C PRO A 199 13.53 1.55 -4.51
N GLY A 200 12.93 0.82 -5.44
CA GLY A 200 11.47 0.72 -5.56
C GLY A 200 10.80 1.85 -6.35
N TYR A 201 11.54 2.91 -6.73
CA TYR A 201 10.94 4.12 -7.32
C TYR A 201 11.65 4.63 -8.59
N GLU A 202 12.48 3.82 -9.21
CA GLU A 202 13.19 4.19 -10.44
C GLU A 202 12.28 4.24 -11.66
N THR A 203 12.70 4.96 -12.70
CA THR A 203 11.80 5.37 -13.80
C THR A 203 11.45 4.23 -14.75
N LYS A 204 12.42 3.38 -15.13
CA LYS A 204 12.18 2.33 -16.14
C LYS A 204 11.21 1.27 -15.64
N GLY A 205 11.35 0.84 -14.39
CA GLY A 205 10.40 -0.07 -13.75
C GLY A 205 8.99 0.49 -13.74
N ARG A 206 8.82 1.81 -13.51
CA ARG A 206 7.51 2.47 -13.60
C ARG A 206 6.94 2.47 -15.00
N LEU A 207 7.75 2.72 -16.02
CA LEU A 207 7.30 2.67 -17.41
C LEU A 207 6.82 1.27 -17.79
N PHE A 208 7.55 0.23 -17.38
CA PHE A 208 7.13 -1.15 -17.56
C PHE A 208 5.78 -1.40 -16.89
N ALA A 209 5.67 -1.05 -15.60
CA ALA A 209 4.46 -1.29 -14.81
C ALA A 209 3.23 -0.54 -15.37
N VAL A 210 3.38 0.72 -15.79
CA VAL A 210 2.31 1.48 -16.45
C VAL A 210 1.87 0.79 -17.74
N GLY A 211 2.82 0.31 -18.56
CA GLY A 211 2.51 -0.43 -19.78
C GLY A 211 1.75 -1.72 -19.51
N TYR A 212 2.16 -2.47 -18.48
CA TYR A 212 1.51 -3.69 -18.05
C TYR A 212 0.08 -3.45 -17.55
N ILE A 213 -0.12 -2.50 -16.64
CA ILE A 213 -1.44 -2.12 -16.11
C ILE A 213 -2.37 -1.68 -17.25
N ARG A 214 -1.89 -0.83 -18.16
CA ARG A 214 -2.66 -0.39 -19.34
C ARG A 214 -3.06 -1.57 -20.22
N GLY A 215 -2.14 -2.49 -20.49
CA GLY A 215 -2.43 -3.69 -21.27
C GLY A 215 -3.47 -4.59 -20.62
N LEU A 216 -3.49 -4.71 -19.29
CA LEU A 216 -4.55 -5.44 -18.57
C LEU A 216 -5.90 -4.74 -18.69
N ILE A 217 -5.96 -3.43 -18.45
CA ILE A 217 -7.21 -2.65 -18.56
C ILE A 217 -7.78 -2.75 -19.97
N ASP A 218 -6.95 -2.60 -21.01
CA ASP A 218 -7.38 -2.67 -22.40
C ASP A 218 -7.79 -4.09 -22.84
N GLY A 219 -7.31 -5.14 -22.12
CA GLY A 219 -7.56 -6.55 -22.41
C GLY A 219 -8.75 -7.17 -21.69
N THR A 220 -9.27 -6.53 -20.64
CA THR A 220 -10.40 -7.00 -19.80
C THR A 220 -11.73 -6.30 -20.13
N THR A 221 -11.78 -5.50 -21.20
CA THR A 221 -13.00 -4.78 -21.69
C THR A 221 -13.76 -5.56 -22.75
#